data_2430a6bc9cf0c8b19693344f8f912472
#
_entry.id   2430a6bc9cf0c8b19693344f8f912472
#
_cell.length_a   1.000
_cell.length_b   1.000
_cell.length_c   1.000
_cell.angle_alpha   90.00
_cell.angle_beta   90.00
_cell.angle_gamma   90.00
#
_symmetry.space_group_name_H-M   'P 1'
#
loop_
_entity.id
_entity.type
_entity.pdbx_description
1 polymer ?
#
loop_
_entity_poly.entity_id
_entity_poly.type
_entity_poly.pdbx_seq_one_letter_code
_entity_poly.pdbx_strand_id
1 'polypeptide(L)'
;GKNQFVQALAEQLNLELFEVAFADKDGDPIKGEDRLRAYAFCQRLLARNNNAMILFDEIEDVFGSGMGFFSMLFGGEDEGDNTDSDLSKAWINRTMENNPVPAIWISNKVGQIDKAYLRRFDYSVAFPTPPQEVRASMATYHLDAFEPPQGWIDRLVTNEEITPAQFERAAKVARTGSPKDTTRARELVEQVLSRSTSLLGQRNLPQRNIVRTGYSLEWL
;
A
#
# COMPACT_ATOMS: atom_id res chain seq x y z
N GLY A 1 4.27 7.88 -0.79
CA GLY A 1 3.08 7.42 -1.45
C GLY A 1 1.80 7.82 -0.72
N LYS A 2 0.75 7.03 -0.82
CA LYS A 2 -0.56 7.35 -0.21
C LYS A 2 -0.46 7.62 1.29
N ASN A 3 0.23 6.75 2.05
CA ASN A 3 0.39 6.91 3.50
C ASN A 3 1.17 8.17 3.86
N GLN A 4 2.23 8.49 3.11
CA GLN A 4 2.98 9.75 3.32
C GLN A 4 2.12 10.98 3.05
N PHE A 5 1.22 10.91 2.06
CA PHE A 5 0.26 11.99 1.82
C PHE A 5 -0.68 12.17 3.00
N VAL A 6 -1.21 11.07 3.57
CA VAL A 6 -2.10 11.15 4.74
C VAL A 6 -1.37 11.70 5.97
N GLN A 7 -0.12 11.27 6.20
CA GLN A 7 0.72 11.81 7.27
C GLN A 7 0.95 13.32 7.11
N ALA A 8 1.36 13.76 5.91
CA ALA A 8 1.56 15.18 5.62
C ALA A 8 0.27 16.00 5.76
N LEU A 9 -0.87 15.43 5.36
CA LEU A 9 -2.18 16.08 5.52
C LEU A 9 -2.55 16.22 6.99
N ALA A 10 -2.35 15.17 7.80
CA ALA A 10 -2.61 15.23 9.24
C ALA A 10 -1.72 16.28 9.92
N GLU A 11 -0.42 16.33 9.58
CA GLU A 11 0.50 17.35 10.07
C GLU A 11 0.05 18.77 9.67
N GLN A 12 -0.32 18.97 8.40
CA GLN A 12 -0.78 20.27 7.90
C GLN A 12 -2.07 20.75 8.59
N LEU A 13 -2.96 19.81 8.94
CA LEU A 13 -4.19 20.11 9.66
C LEU A 13 -4.00 20.13 11.18
N ASN A 14 -2.81 19.85 11.66
CA ASN A 14 -2.47 19.72 13.08
C ASN A 14 -3.37 18.69 13.79
N LEU A 15 -3.59 17.54 13.14
CA LEU A 15 -4.37 16.41 13.66
C LEU A 15 -3.45 15.25 14.06
N GLU A 16 -3.83 14.55 15.12
CA GLU A 16 -3.21 13.28 15.50
C GLU A 16 -3.73 12.15 14.60
N LEU A 17 -2.82 11.44 13.94
CA LEU A 17 -3.19 10.35 13.04
C LEU A 17 -3.18 9.01 13.78
N PHE A 18 -4.32 8.34 13.79
CA PHE A 18 -4.52 7.02 14.38
C PHE A 18 -4.76 5.99 13.27
N GLU A 19 -3.92 4.97 13.19
CA GLU A 19 -4.08 3.89 12.21
C GLU A 19 -4.91 2.75 12.81
N VAL A 20 -5.86 2.24 12.04
CA VAL A 20 -6.63 1.05 12.41
C VAL A 20 -5.72 -0.16 12.45
N ALA A 21 -5.70 -0.89 13.57
CA ALA A 21 -4.83 -2.04 13.78
C ALA A 21 -5.03 -3.11 12.69
N PHE A 22 -3.93 -3.64 12.19
CA PHE A 22 -3.87 -4.75 11.25
C PHE A 22 -3.43 -6.06 11.90
N ALA A 23 -2.98 -5.99 13.16
CA ALA A 23 -2.62 -7.15 13.97
C ALA A 23 -3.14 -6.96 15.39
N ASP A 24 -3.38 -8.07 16.07
CA ASP A 24 -3.76 -8.10 17.49
C ASP A 24 -2.53 -7.98 18.42
N LYS A 25 -2.76 -8.09 19.72
CA LYS A 25 -1.72 -8.04 20.76
C LYS A 25 -0.68 -9.16 20.67
N ASP A 26 -1.03 -10.29 20.06
CA ASP A 26 -0.19 -11.47 19.92
C ASP A 26 0.56 -11.45 18.58
N GLY A 27 0.26 -10.45 17.72
CA GLY A 27 0.86 -10.25 16.40
C GLY A 27 0.10 -10.98 15.29
N ASP A 28 -1.02 -11.60 15.59
CA ASP A 28 -1.85 -12.28 14.59
C ASP A 28 -2.63 -11.27 13.74
N PRO A 29 -2.76 -11.51 12.42
CA PRO A 29 -3.39 -10.55 11.52
C PRO A 29 -4.89 -10.45 11.76
N ILE A 30 -5.37 -9.22 11.99
CA ILE A 30 -6.79 -8.89 12.03
C ILE A 30 -7.28 -8.69 10.59
N LYS A 31 -8.35 -9.40 10.17
CA LYS A 31 -8.86 -9.38 8.79
C LYS A 31 -10.37 -9.18 8.72
N GLY A 32 -10.82 -8.79 7.54
CA GLY A 32 -12.25 -8.75 7.22
C GLY A 32 -13.08 -7.91 8.18
N GLU A 33 -14.13 -8.51 8.73
CA GLU A 33 -15.08 -7.83 9.62
C GLU A 33 -14.42 -7.34 10.92
N ASP A 34 -13.44 -8.06 11.47
CA ASP A 34 -12.79 -7.65 12.72
C ASP A 34 -11.98 -6.36 12.54
N ARG A 35 -11.40 -6.13 11.35
CA ARG A 35 -10.80 -4.82 11.03
C ARG A 35 -11.85 -3.70 11.01
N LEU A 36 -13.03 -3.97 10.46
CA LEU A 36 -14.11 -2.98 10.44
C LEU A 36 -14.67 -2.73 11.85
N ARG A 37 -14.72 -3.76 12.69
CA ARG A 37 -15.05 -3.62 14.13
C ARG A 37 -13.99 -2.78 14.86
N ALA A 38 -12.71 -3.01 14.58
CA ALA A 38 -11.62 -2.19 15.12
C ALA A 38 -11.76 -0.72 14.68
N TYR A 39 -12.09 -0.47 13.42
CA TYR A 39 -12.40 0.88 12.93
C TYR A 39 -13.58 1.51 13.68
N ALA A 40 -14.70 0.80 13.81
CA ALA A 40 -15.88 1.28 14.53
C ALA A 40 -15.56 1.57 16.02
N PHE A 41 -14.66 0.78 16.61
CA PHE A 41 -14.17 1.01 17.96
C PHE A 41 -13.32 2.30 18.04
N CYS A 42 -12.39 2.50 17.10
CA CYS A 42 -11.59 3.74 17.02
C CYS A 42 -12.49 4.97 16.87
N GLN A 43 -13.51 4.91 16.02
CA GLN A 43 -14.49 5.98 15.86
C GLN A 43 -15.19 6.36 17.19
N ARG A 44 -15.59 5.37 17.97
CA ARG A 44 -16.22 5.60 19.28
C ARG A 44 -15.25 6.12 20.32
N LEU A 45 -14.04 5.55 20.38
CA LEU A 45 -13.02 5.92 21.35
C LEU A 45 -12.57 7.39 21.13
N LEU A 46 -12.40 7.77 19.88
CA LEU A 46 -11.90 9.09 19.48
C LEU A 46 -13.03 10.12 19.25
N ALA A 47 -14.29 9.76 19.39
CA ALA A 47 -15.43 10.63 19.10
C ALA A 47 -15.45 11.98 19.84
N ARG A 48 -14.73 12.08 20.97
CA ARG A 48 -14.59 13.31 21.76
C ARG A 48 -13.25 14.03 21.54
N ASN A 49 -12.38 13.44 20.72
CA ASN A 49 -11.08 14.05 20.39
C ASN A 49 -11.23 14.86 19.09
N ASN A 50 -11.35 16.17 19.22
CA ASN A 50 -11.49 17.09 18.09
C ASN A 50 -10.20 17.22 17.26
N ASN A 51 -9.09 16.61 17.69
CA ASN A 51 -7.79 16.69 17.04
C ASN A 51 -7.34 15.34 16.48
N ALA A 52 -8.27 14.43 16.21
CA ALA A 52 -7.98 13.11 15.70
C ALA A 52 -8.37 12.94 14.23
N MET A 53 -7.59 12.15 13.51
CA MET A 53 -7.89 11.62 12.18
C MET A 53 -7.60 10.13 12.18
N ILE A 54 -8.43 9.33 11.53
CA ILE A 54 -8.24 7.88 11.44
C ILE A 54 -7.75 7.50 10.04
N LEU A 55 -6.70 6.68 9.97
CA LEU A 55 -6.23 6.03 8.76
C LEU A 55 -6.67 4.57 8.75
N PHE A 56 -7.37 4.17 7.68
CA PHE A 56 -7.69 2.78 7.41
C PHE A 56 -7.03 2.35 6.09
N ASP A 57 -5.88 1.70 6.19
CA ASP A 57 -5.12 1.25 5.01
C ASP A 57 -5.54 -0.16 4.56
N GLU A 58 -5.30 -0.46 3.28
CA GLU A 58 -5.56 -1.76 2.65
C GLU A 58 -7.01 -2.25 2.84
N ILE A 59 -7.98 -1.35 2.56
CA ILE A 59 -9.41 -1.65 2.75
C ILE A 59 -9.94 -2.77 1.85
N GLU A 60 -9.19 -3.16 0.83
CA GLU A 60 -9.50 -4.32 0.00
C GLU A 60 -9.60 -5.63 0.78
N ASP A 61 -8.95 -5.72 1.93
CA ASP A 61 -9.06 -6.89 2.82
C ASP A 61 -10.48 -7.03 3.39
N VAL A 62 -11.17 -5.90 3.54
CA VAL A 62 -12.54 -5.86 4.07
C VAL A 62 -13.58 -6.00 2.95
N PHE A 63 -13.34 -5.34 1.80
CA PHE A 63 -14.31 -5.20 0.72
C PHE A 63 -13.95 -5.99 -0.55
N GLY A 64 -12.74 -6.52 -0.64
CA GLY A 64 -12.15 -7.04 -1.89
C GLY A 64 -12.47 -8.51 -2.22
N SER A 65 -13.02 -9.24 -1.29
CA SER A 65 -13.45 -10.61 -1.56
C SER A 65 -14.95 -10.57 -1.85
N GLY A 66 -15.30 -10.30 -3.08
CA GLY A 66 -16.70 -10.19 -3.49
C GLY A 66 -17.63 -11.18 -2.76
N MET A 67 -18.89 -10.90 -2.69
CA MET A 67 -19.99 -11.64 -2.02
C MET A 67 -19.73 -13.09 -1.55
N GLY A 68 -18.70 -13.78 -2.12
CA GLY A 68 -18.25 -15.13 -1.73
C GLY A 68 -17.61 -15.23 -0.35
N PHE A 69 -16.88 -14.23 0.12
CA PHE A 69 -16.27 -14.30 1.45
C PHE A 69 -17.31 -14.08 2.56
N PHE A 70 -18.20 -13.11 2.37
CA PHE A 70 -19.33 -12.91 3.30
C PHE A 70 -20.34 -14.05 3.25
N SER A 71 -20.60 -14.61 2.05
CA SER A 71 -21.44 -15.79 1.89
C SER A 71 -20.80 -17.04 2.50
N MET A 72 -19.48 -17.17 2.46
CA MET A 72 -18.75 -18.30 3.05
C MET A 72 -18.64 -18.20 4.57
N LEU A 73 -18.65 -17.00 5.16
CA LEU A 73 -18.54 -16.78 6.60
C LEU A 73 -19.89 -16.82 7.33
N PHE A 74 -20.97 -16.48 6.60
CA PHE A 74 -22.33 -16.42 7.15
C PHE A 74 -23.35 -17.25 6.37
N GLY A 75 -22.96 -17.81 5.21
CA GLY A 75 -23.75 -18.77 4.45
C GLY A 75 -23.37 -20.18 4.87
N GLY A 76 -23.92 -20.70 5.95
CA GLY A 76 -24.09 -22.13 6.09
C GLY A 76 -24.87 -22.65 4.89
N GLU A 77 -24.64 -23.90 4.47
CA GLU A 77 -25.34 -24.61 3.39
C GLU A 77 -26.84 -24.84 3.66
N ASP A 78 -27.49 -23.90 4.35
CA ASP A 78 -28.94 -23.92 4.55
C ASP A 78 -29.60 -22.82 3.73
N GLU A 79 -30.31 -23.22 2.71
CA GLU A 79 -31.22 -22.44 1.88
C GLU A 79 -32.40 -21.85 2.70
N GLY A 80 -32.13 -20.96 3.67
CA GLY A 80 -33.24 -20.56 4.52
C GLY A 80 -33.24 -19.18 5.13
N ASP A 81 -32.13 -18.43 5.22
CA ASP A 81 -32.19 -17.15 5.92
C ASP A 81 -31.32 -16.06 5.28
N ASN A 82 -31.95 -15.27 4.37
CA ASN A 82 -31.38 -14.07 3.78
C ASN A 82 -31.24 -12.90 4.78
N THR A 83 -31.70 -13.05 6.02
CA THR A 83 -31.78 -11.98 7.02
C THR A 83 -30.41 -11.62 7.58
N ASP A 84 -29.50 -12.58 7.81
CA ASP A 84 -28.19 -12.30 8.39
C ASP A 84 -27.24 -11.58 7.42
N SER A 85 -27.33 -11.88 6.13
CA SER A 85 -26.52 -11.18 5.11
C SER A 85 -26.93 -9.72 4.94
N ASP A 86 -28.22 -9.42 5.07
CA ASP A 86 -28.76 -8.06 4.94
C ASP A 86 -28.50 -7.22 6.20
N LEU A 87 -28.53 -7.84 7.38
CA LEU A 87 -28.13 -7.21 8.64
C LEU A 87 -26.64 -6.83 8.65
N SER A 88 -25.79 -7.71 8.13
CA SER A 88 -24.37 -7.45 8.00
C SER A 88 -24.10 -6.26 7.05
N LYS A 89 -24.73 -6.21 5.89
CA LYS A 89 -24.61 -5.08 4.96
C LYS A 89 -25.13 -3.78 5.56
N ALA A 90 -26.27 -3.82 6.26
CA ALA A 90 -26.84 -2.66 6.92
C ALA A 90 -25.91 -2.11 8.01
N TRP A 91 -25.25 -3.00 8.77
CA TRP A 91 -24.27 -2.63 9.79
C TRP A 91 -23.02 -1.98 9.17
N ILE A 92 -22.46 -2.57 8.10
CA ILE A 92 -21.32 -2.00 7.37
C ILE A 92 -21.65 -0.61 6.86
N ASN A 93 -22.79 -0.47 6.20
CA ASN A 93 -23.26 0.80 5.68
C ASN A 93 -23.36 1.87 6.78
N ARG A 94 -23.98 1.50 7.91
CA ARG A 94 -24.10 2.40 9.05
C ARG A 94 -22.76 2.77 9.66
N THR A 95 -21.80 1.84 9.69
CA THR A 95 -20.44 2.07 10.19
C THR A 95 -19.68 3.03 9.28
N MET A 96 -19.92 2.97 7.97
CA MET A 96 -19.29 3.89 7.00
C MET A 96 -19.92 5.29 7.01
N GLU A 97 -21.20 5.40 7.33
CA GLU A 97 -21.96 6.67 7.32
C GLU A 97 -21.83 7.47 8.62
N ASN A 98 -21.58 6.80 9.75
CA ASN A 98 -21.50 7.45 11.06
C ASN A 98 -20.04 7.61 11.48
N ASN A 99 -19.36 8.62 10.96
CA ASN A 99 -17.96 8.92 11.24
C ASN A 99 -17.82 10.23 12.02
N PRO A 100 -17.94 10.23 13.37
CA PRO A 100 -17.69 11.42 14.17
C PRO A 100 -16.26 11.93 14.09
N VAL A 101 -15.29 11.06 13.72
CA VAL A 101 -13.88 11.40 13.51
C VAL A 101 -13.58 11.30 12.03
N PRO A 102 -12.94 12.32 11.41
CA PRO A 102 -12.49 12.25 10.03
C PRO A 102 -11.66 11.00 9.76
N ALA A 103 -11.98 10.28 8.69
CA ALA A 103 -11.28 9.04 8.35
C ALA A 103 -10.84 9.03 6.88
N ILE A 104 -9.60 8.59 6.66
CA ILE A 104 -9.05 8.38 5.32
C ILE A 104 -8.86 6.89 5.10
N TRP A 105 -9.42 6.42 3.99
CA TRP A 105 -9.40 5.03 3.60
C TRP A 105 -8.50 4.87 2.38
N ILE A 106 -7.55 3.94 2.45
CA ILE A 106 -6.59 3.70 1.37
C ILE A 106 -6.85 2.33 0.75
N SER A 107 -6.90 2.29 -0.58
CA SER A 107 -6.91 1.05 -1.36
C SER A 107 -5.90 1.08 -2.50
N ASN A 108 -5.36 -0.08 -2.82
CA ASN A 108 -4.57 -0.33 -4.01
C ASN A 108 -5.40 -1.00 -5.12
N LYS A 109 -6.62 -1.48 -4.81
CA LYS A 109 -7.45 -2.28 -5.70
C LYS A 109 -8.92 -1.84 -5.69
N VAL A 110 -9.15 -0.56 -5.95
CA VAL A 110 -10.51 0.03 -5.95
C VAL A 110 -11.50 -0.74 -6.83
N GLY A 111 -11.03 -1.34 -7.93
CA GLY A 111 -11.89 -2.15 -8.82
C GLY A 111 -12.47 -3.42 -8.18
N GLN A 112 -11.97 -3.85 -7.02
CA GLN A 112 -12.47 -4.99 -6.26
C GLN A 112 -13.52 -4.59 -5.20
N ILE A 113 -13.68 -3.30 -4.94
CA ILE A 113 -14.62 -2.77 -3.96
C ILE A 113 -15.98 -2.58 -4.63
N ASP A 114 -17.05 -3.08 -3.98
CA ASP A 114 -18.40 -2.89 -4.49
C ASP A 114 -18.72 -1.38 -4.59
N LYS A 115 -19.33 -1.00 -5.73
CA LYS A 115 -19.77 0.37 -5.99
C LYS A 115 -20.75 0.90 -4.96
N ALA A 116 -21.50 0.02 -4.29
CA ALA A 116 -22.42 0.40 -3.22
C ALA A 116 -21.66 1.02 -2.03
N TYR A 117 -20.48 0.50 -1.70
CA TYR A 117 -19.63 1.06 -0.64
C TYR A 117 -18.90 2.32 -1.12
N LEU A 118 -18.42 2.34 -2.38
CA LEU A 118 -17.72 3.51 -2.93
C LEU A 118 -18.57 4.79 -2.93
N ARG A 119 -19.89 4.66 -3.07
CA ARG A 119 -20.83 5.79 -3.04
C ARG A 119 -21.01 6.42 -1.66
N ARG A 120 -20.48 5.82 -0.61
CA ARG A 120 -20.61 6.31 0.78
C ARG A 120 -19.41 7.15 1.23
N PHE A 121 -18.39 7.22 0.40
CA PHE A 121 -17.29 8.13 0.64
C PHE A 121 -17.66 9.54 0.17
N ASP A 122 -17.45 10.54 1.02
CA ASP A 122 -17.71 11.94 0.70
C ASP A 122 -16.80 12.45 -0.42
N TYR A 123 -15.56 11.94 -0.44
CA TYR A 123 -14.57 12.37 -1.42
C TYR A 123 -13.59 11.25 -1.77
N SER A 124 -13.16 11.20 -3.03
CA SER A 124 -12.20 10.21 -3.51
C SER A 124 -11.07 10.88 -4.26
N VAL A 125 -9.82 10.50 -3.93
CA VAL A 125 -8.60 11.00 -4.57
C VAL A 125 -7.91 9.84 -5.28
N ALA A 126 -7.71 9.99 -6.60
CA ALA A 126 -6.90 9.06 -7.36
C ALA A 126 -5.41 9.45 -7.27
N PHE A 127 -4.56 8.45 -7.03
CA PHE A 127 -3.10 8.62 -7.08
C PHE A 127 -2.57 7.92 -8.34
N PRO A 128 -2.58 8.57 -9.50
CA PRO A 128 -1.98 8.03 -10.71
C PRO A 128 -0.46 8.00 -10.58
N THR A 129 0.19 7.27 -11.48
CA THR A 129 1.64 7.36 -11.64
C THR A 129 2.03 8.82 -11.87
N PRO A 130 2.97 9.38 -11.09
CA PRO A 130 3.37 10.78 -11.26
C PRO A 130 3.93 11.05 -12.65
N PRO A 131 3.77 12.27 -13.20
CA PRO A 131 4.43 12.69 -14.42
C PRO A 131 5.95 12.49 -14.37
N GLN A 132 6.60 12.35 -15.53
CA GLN A 132 8.03 12.06 -15.62
C GLN A 132 8.90 13.08 -14.88
N GLU A 133 8.57 14.36 -14.95
CA GLU A 133 9.29 15.44 -14.25
C GLU A 133 9.25 15.26 -12.73
N VAL A 134 8.09 14.90 -12.20
CA VAL A 134 7.92 14.64 -10.76
C VAL A 134 8.68 13.38 -10.35
N ARG A 135 8.63 12.33 -11.18
CA ARG A 135 9.42 11.10 -10.95
C ARG A 135 10.92 11.40 -10.99
N ALA A 136 11.37 12.25 -11.91
CA ALA A 136 12.78 12.68 -12.00
C ALA A 136 13.21 13.42 -10.72
N SER A 137 12.40 14.36 -10.24
CA SER A 137 12.67 15.08 -8.99
C SER A 137 12.75 14.14 -7.80
N MET A 138 11.84 13.17 -7.70
CA MET A 138 11.86 12.16 -6.64
C MET A 138 13.07 11.22 -6.75
N ALA A 139 13.42 10.78 -7.97
CA ALA A 139 14.59 9.95 -8.19
C ALA A 139 15.88 10.71 -7.82
N THR A 140 16.01 11.98 -8.21
CA THR A 140 17.13 12.83 -7.83
C THR A 140 17.24 12.93 -6.32
N TYR A 141 16.15 13.22 -5.61
CA TYR A 141 16.15 13.30 -4.14
C TYR A 141 16.72 12.05 -3.47
N HIS A 142 16.37 10.85 -3.94
CA HIS A 142 16.85 9.60 -3.36
C HIS A 142 18.25 9.19 -3.81
N LEU A 143 18.66 9.57 -5.03
CA LEU A 143 19.86 9.07 -5.70
C LEU A 143 20.99 10.10 -5.80
N ASP A 144 20.78 11.35 -5.39
CA ASP A 144 21.77 12.43 -5.45
C ASP A 144 23.11 12.07 -4.79
N ALA A 145 23.05 11.38 -3.65
CA ALA A 145 24.23 10.91 -2.93
C ALA A 145 25.17 9.96 -3.74
N PHE A 146 24.70 9.44 -4.87
CA PHE A 146 25.50 8.56 -5.75
C PHE A 146 26.13 9.33 -6.92
N GLU A 147 26.10 10.67 -6.92
CA GLU A 147 26.68 11.52 -7.94
C GLU A 147 26.22 11.12 -9.35
N PRO A 148 24.92 11.21 -9.67
CA PRO A 148 24.37 10.69 -10.92
C PRO A 148 25.00 11.41 -12.11
N PRO A 149 25.52 10.70 -13.13
CA PRO A 149 25.99 11.32 -14.34
C PRO A 149 24.83 11.95 -15.12
N GLN A 150 25.14 12.94 -15.98
CA GLN A 150 24.14 13.61 -16.78
C GLN A 150 23.26 12.60 -17.56
N GLY A 151 21.94 12.79 -17.49
CA GLY A 151 20.95 11.94 -18.17
C GLY A 151 20.75 10.55 -17.58
N TRP A 152 21.43 10.20 -16.48
CA TRP A 152 21.22 8.90 -15.83
C TRP A 152 19.85 8.81 -15.17
N ILE A 153 19.45 9.84 -14.46
CA ILE A 153 18.11 9.95 -13.86
C ILE A 153 17.03 9.89 -14.93
N ASP A 154 17.20 10.64 -16.03
CA ASP A 154 16.24 10.69 -17.13
C ASP A 154 15.99 9.31 -17.75
N ARG A 155 17.05 8.52 -17.91
CA ARG A 155 16.94 7.12 -18.37
C ARG A 155 16.16 6.24 -17.42
N LEU A 156 16.40 6.37 -16.10
CA LEU A 156 15.71 5.58 -15.09
C LEU A 156 14.22 5.89 -15.05
N VAL A 157 13.83 7.17 -15.18
CA VAL A 157 12.43 7.59 -15.09
C VAL A 157 11.66 7.42 -16.40
N THR A 158 12.31 7.04 -17.49
CA THR A 158 11.63 6.67 -18.75
C THR A 158 10.71 5.45 -18.53
N ASN A 159 11.10 4.54 -17.66
CA ASN A 159 10.24 3.41 -17.29
C ASN A 159 9.15 3.84 -16.31
N GLU A 160 7.90 3.86 -16.78
CA GLU A 160 6.73 4.26 -15.99
C GLU A 160 6.34 3.28 -14.89
N GLU A 161 6.82 2.04 -14.97
CA GLU A 161 6.57 1.02 -13.95
C GLU A 161 7.39 1.26 -12.68
N ILE A 162 8.45 2.07 -12.76
CA ILE A 162 9.27 2.39 -11.59
C ILE A 162 8.58 3.46 -10.74
N THR A 163 8.23 3.06 -9.54
CA THR A 163 7.57 3.94 -8.56
C THR A 163 8.59 4.69 -7.70
N PRO A 164 8.21 5.83 -7.09
CA PRO A 164 9.08 6.56 -6.15
C PRO A 164 9.61 5.69 -5.00
N ALA A 165 8.78 4.80 -4.46
CA ALA A 165 9.18 3.87 -3.41
C ALA A 165 10.26 2.87 -3.86
N GLN A 166 10.33 2.54 -5.15
CA GLN A 166 11.39 1.69 -5.68
C GLN A 166 12.73 2.44 -5.77
N PHE A 167 12.74 3.74 -6.06
CA PHE A 167 13.97 4.55 -5.97
C PHE A 167 14.51 4.60 -4.55
N GLU A 168 13.65 4.82 -3.57
CA GLU A 168 14.03 4.80 -2.16
C GLU A 168 14.66 3.45 -1.74
N ARG A 169 13.99 2.34 -2.09
CA ARG A 169 14.48 0.97 -1.80
C ARG A 169 15.82 0.69 -2.50
N ALA A 170 15.94 1.05 -3.78
CA ALA A 170 17.17 0.88 -4.53
C ALA A 170 18.32 1.70 -3.92
N ALA A 171 18.06 2.94 -3.51
CA ALA A 171 19.03 3.77 -2.81
C ALA A 171 19.47 3.16 -1.48
N LYS A 172 18.52 2.62 -0.69
CA LYS A 172 18.83 1.94 0.58
C LYS A 172 19.74 0.73 0.37
N VAL A 173 19.43 -0.12 -0.60
CA VAL A 173 20.25 -1.29 -0.95
C VAL A 173 21.64 -0.87 -1.43
N ALA A 174 21.74 0.14 -2.30
CA ALA A 174 23.02 0.63 -2.81
C ALA A 174 23.91 1.22 -1.70
N ARG A 175 23.35 1.97 -0.76
CA ARG A 175 24.08 2.50 0.40
C ARG A 175 24.65 1.39 1.29
N THR A 176 23.90 0.30 1.46
CA THR A 176 24.35 -0.85 2.27
C THR A 176 25.39 -1.68 1.54
N GLY A 177 25.21 -1.92 0.24
CA GLY A 177 26.06 -2.81 -0.55
C GLY A 177 27.37 -2.16 -1.05
N SER A 178 27.43 -0.84 -1.20
CA SER A 178 28.61 -0.12 -1.70
C SER A 178 28.68 1.29 -1.11
N PRO A 179 29.00 1.43 0.17
CA PRO A 179 28.90 2.72 0.87
C PRO A 179 29.97 3.74 0.40
N LYS A 180 31.03 3.32 -0.29
CA LYS A 180 32.16 4.19 -0.69
C LYS A 180 32.41 4.26 -2.19
N ASP A 181 31.79 3.38 -3.00
CA ASP A 181 31.96 3.31 -4.45
C ASP A 181 30.68 3.74 -5.16
N THR A 182 30.64 4.99 -5.61
CA THR A 182 29.47 5.56 -6.28
C THR A 182 29.15 4.87 -7.60
N THR A 183 30.17 4.36 -8.31
CA THR A 183 29.97 3.63 -9.57
C THR A 183 29.28 2.30 -9.30
N ARG A 184 29.78 1.54 -8.34
CA ARG A 184 29.17 0.28 -7.94
C ARG A 184 27.78 0.47 -7.33
N ALA A 185 27.59 1.56 -6.57
CA ALA A 185 26.29 1.89 -6.02
C ALA A 185 25.26 2.17 -7.13
N ARG A 186 25.63 2.89 -8.20
CA ARG A 186 24.75 3.11 -9.36
C ARG A 186 24.38 1.81 -10.07
N GLU A 187 25.36 0.90 -10.29
CA GLU A 187 25.08 -0.42 -10.84
C GLU A 187 24.08 -1.21 -9.99
N LEU A 188 24.21 -1.16 -8.66
CA LEU A 188 23.27 -1.81 -7.74
C LEU A 188 21.88 -1.18 -7.83
N VAL A 189 21.76 0.14 -7.93
CA VAL A 189 20.46 0.81 -8.16
C VAL A 189 19.80 0.27 -9.43
N GLU A 190 20.51 0.24 -10.56
CA GLU A 190 19.98 -0.27 -11.82
C GLU A 190 19.57 -1.75 -11.72
N GLN A 191 20.37 -2.57 -11.06
CA GLN A 191 20.04 -3.98 -10.84
C GLN A 191 18.78 -4.16 -9.99
N VAL A 192 18.63 -3.40 -8.91
CA VAL A 192 17.45 -3.48 -8.03
C VAL A 192 16.20 -3.03 -8.79
N LEU A 193 16.28 -1.90 -9.53
CA LEU A 193 15.15 -1.39 -10.29
C LEU A 193 14.74 -2.35 -11.41
N SER A 194 15.69 -2.89 -12.17
CA SER A 194 15.39 -3.83 -13.26
C SER A 194 14.77 -5.13 -12.75
N ARG A 195 15.25 -5.65 -11.62
CA ARG A 195 14.66 -6.85 -11.00
C ARG A 195 13.26 -6.59 -10.44
N SER A 196 13.04 -5.42 -9.84
CA SER A 196 11.73 -5.04 -9.33
C SER A 196 10.67 -4.99 -10.45
N THR A 197 11.01 -4.42 -11.60
CA THR A 197 10.10 -4.36 -12.75
C THR A 197 9.89 -5.72 -13.39
N SER A 198 10.91 -6.57 -13.46
CA SER A 198 10.78 -7.93 -14.01
C SER A 198 9.90 -8.84 -13.15
N LEU A 199 9.85 -8.64 -11.84
CA LEU A 199 8.98 -9.38 -10.93
C LEU A 199 7.52 -8.91 -11.00
N LEU A 200 7.28 -7.64 -11.28
CA LEU A 200 5.94 -7.06 -11.42
C LEU A 200 5.35 -7.28 -12.83
N GLY A 201 6.21 -7.34 -13.86
CA GLY A 201 5.84 -7.64 -15.23
C GLY A 201 6.11 -9.11 -15.53
N GLN A 202 5.17 -10.00 -15.27
CA GLN A 202 5.19 -11.36 -15.82
C GLN A 202 4.97 -11.31 -17.34
N ARG A 203 5.96 -10.84 -18.09
CA ARG A 203 6.13 -11.15 -19.50
C ARG A 203 7.41 -11.95 -19.64
N ASN A 204 7.28 -13.20 -20.10
CA ASN A 204 8.33 -14.15 -20.43
C ASN A 204 9.58 -13.47 -20.97
N LEU A 205 10.54 -13.18 -20.12
CA LEU A 205 11.89 -12.88 -20.57
C LEU A 205 12.56 -14.22 -20.89
N PRO A 206 13.26 -14.35 -22.04
CA PRO A 206 14.01 -15.55 -22.34
C PRO A 206 15.00 -15.78 -21.21
N GLN A 207 15.04 -17.03 -20.70
CA GLN A 207 15.99 -17.46 -19.70
C GLN A 207 17.40 -17.22 -20.23
N ARG A 208 18.03 -16.14 -19.82
CA ARG A 208 19.49 -16.04 -19.94
C ARG A 208 20.07 -17.01 -18.95
N ASN A 209 20.87 -17.94 -19.48
CA ASN A 209 21.63 -18.91 -18.71
C ASN A 209 22.29 -18.23 -17.52
N ILE A 210 21.80 -18.53 -16.33
CA ILE A 210 22.47 -18.17 -15.07
C ILE A 210 23.74 -19.03 -15.05
N VAL A 211 24.88 -18.41 -15.34
CA VAL A 211 26.17 -19.01 -15.05
C VAL A 211 26.19 -19.19 -13.53
N ARG A 212 26.06 -20.43 -13.08
CA ARG A 212 26.28 -20.81 -11.69
C ARG A 212 27.75 -20.56 -11.35
N THR A 213 28.05 -19.36 -10.86
CA THR A 213 29.28 -19.16 -10.07
C THR A 213 29.01 -19.87 -8.76
N GLY A 214 29.76 -20.94 -8.52
CA GLY A 214 29.60 -21.80 -7.36
C GLY A 214 29.82 -21.04 -6.05
N TYR A 215 28.70 -20.82 -5.34
CA TYR A 215 28.75 -20.64 -3.90
C TYR A 215 28.19 -21.93 -3.30
N SER A 216 29.10 -22.73 -2.72
CA SER A 216 28.70 -23.87 -1.90
C SER A 216 28.11 -23.34 -0.59
N LEU A 217 26.87 -23.72 -0.31
CA LEU A 217 26.21 -23.48 0.97
C LEU A 217 26.62 -24.56 1.98
N GLU A 218 27.90 -24.71 2.22
CA GLU A 218 28.44 -25.70 3.20
C GLU A 218 28.65 -25.12 4.60
N TRP A 219 28.12 -23.93 4.91
CA TRP A 219 28.20 -23.33 6.24
C TRP A 219 26.87 -22.74 6.68
N LEU A 220 25.86 -23.60 6.90
CA LEU A 220 24.72 -23.35 7.79
C LEU A 220 24.43 -24.61 8.59
#